data_12649c2bdc1a038e95f99b6616db6328
#
_entry.id   12649c2bdc1a038e95f99b6616db6328
#
_cell.length_a   1.000
_cell.length_b   1.000
_cell.length_c   1.000
_cell.angle_alpha   90.00
_cell.angle_beta   90.00
_cell.angle_gamma   90.00
#
_symmetry.space_group_name_H-M   'P 1'
#
loop_
_entity.id
_entity.type
_entity.pdbx_description
1 polymer ?
#
loop_
_entity_poly.entity_id
_entity_poly.type
_entity_poly.pdbx_seq_one_letter_code
_entity_poly.pdbx_strand_id
1 'polypeptide(L)'
;MAYRVHLFLLTIIVFALILLPISADADHVIKKTKQTTKTILEGSKEKSQNEDGTTWISKNKMRQDEGKTTSIIIRLDKNKVFVLNHNDKTYSELDIPVSLEENLTPEARQITQVMKITSSVIETQETKLIKDWKSQKFAADISISMMGMDMPMSMEIWASKETGINLKTFRKFYAVLLSMNPFTKDLAEEFQKIEGYPVLTKITMRVKGIETKSREEVIAVEENRVPEGTFDVPSEYSRVVFNPLILGNGASTR
;
A
#
# COMPACT_ATOMS: atom_id res chain seq x y z
N MET A 1 35.87 17.67 -50.92
CA MET A 1 34.46 17.92 -50.51
C MET A 1 33.81 16.75 -49.78
N ALA A 2 34.15 15.52 -50.09
CA ALA A 2 33.54 14.31 -49.44
C ALA A 2 33.84 14.17 -47.93
N TYR A 3 35.01 14.52 -47.44
CA TYR A 3 35.39 14.39 -46.02
C TYR A 3 34.59 15.27 -45.06
N ARG A 4 34.13 16.44 -45.49
CA ARG A 4 33.32 17.35 -44.67
C ARG A 4 31.89 16.86 -44.47
N VAL A 5 31.34 16.14 -45.42
CA VAL A 5 29.97 15.59 -45.37
C VAL A 5 29.93 14.39 -44.39
N HIS A 6 30.96 13.54 -44.37
CA HIS A 6 31.04 12.41 -43.45
C HIS A 6 31.21 12.84 -42.00
N LEU A 7 31.96 13.90 -41.73
CA LEU A 7 32.13 14.43 -40.37
C LEU A 7 30.85 15.07 -39.84
N PHE A 8 30.06 15.71 -40.72
CA PHE A 8 28.77 16.30 -40.33
C PHE A 8 27.69 15.25 -40.07
N LEU A 9 27.65 14.17 -40.84
CA LEU A 9 26.75 13.04 -40.60
C LEU A 9 27.11 12.29 -39.30
N LEU A 10 28.41 12.10 -38.99
CA LEU A 10 28.82 11.47 -37.76
C LEU A 10 28.45 12.27 -36.51
N THR A 11 28.53 13.62 -36.60
CA THR A 11 28.16 14.51 -35.49
C THR A 11 26.64 14.50 -35.24
N ILE A 12 25.81 14.39 -36.28
CA ILE A 12 24.35 14.30 -36.16
C ILE A 12 23.94 12.95 -35.53
N ILE A 13 24.60 11.85 -35.91
CA ILE A 13 24.32 10.53 -35.35
C ILE A 13 24.72 10.46 -33.86
N VAL A 14 25.84 11.05 -33.47
CA VAL A 14 26.27 11.12 -32.06
C VAL A 14 25.35 12.03 -31.26
N PHE A 15 24.84 13.12 -31.82
CA PHE A 15 23.89 13.99 -31.13
C PHE A 15 22.48 13.37 -31.01
N ALA A 16 22.07 12.57 -32.00
CA ALA A 16 20.78 11.83 -31.93
C ALA A 16 20.81 10.67 -30.92
N LEU A 17 21.98 10.10 -30.63
CA LEU A 17 22.13 9.04 -29.60
C LEU A 17 22.07 9.60 -28.16
N ILE A 18 22.31 10.91 -27.97
CA ILE A 18 22.26 11.55 -26.64
C ILE A 18 20.81 11.94 -26.26
N LEU A 19 19.88 11.91 -27.23
CA LEU A 19 18.46 12.28 -27.04
C LEU A 19 17.52 11.07 -26.93
N LEU A 20 18.04 9.87 -26.73
CA LEU A 20 17.16 8.79 -26.26
C LEU A 20 16.70 9.20 -24.85
N PRO A 21 15.40 9.45 -24.64
CA PRO A 21 14.92 9.61 -23.28
C PRO A 21 15.28 8.32 -22.55
N ILE A 22 16.23 8.40 -21.64
CA ILE A 22 16.32 7.41 -20.59
C ILE A 22 14.97 7.59 -19.91
N SER A 23 14.02 6.71 -20.21
CA SER A 23 12.79 6.58 -19.42
C SER A 23 13.22 6.11 -18.04
N ALA A 24 13.76 7.03 -17.25
CA ALA A 24 13.86 6.83 -15.83
C ALA A 24 12.40 6.64 -15.39
N ASP A 25 12.09 5.49 -14.78
CA ASP A 25 10.81 5.33 -14.10
C ASP A 25 10.69 6.54 -13.17
N ALA A 26 9.73 7.42 -13.45
CA ALA A 26 9.53 8.63 -12.67
C ALA A 26 9.20 8.26 -11.24
N ASP A 27 9.79 8.98 -10.30
CA ASP A 27 9.39 8.87 -8.89
C ASP A 27 8.00 9.49 -8.71
N HIS A 28 7.16 8.86 -7.93
CA HIS A 28 5.81 9.35 -7.65
C HIS A 28 5.62 9.62 -6.17
N VAL A 29 4.97 10.73 -5.86
CA VAL A 29 4.48 11.08 -4.52
C VAL A 29 2.97 11.07 -4.55
N ILE A 30 2.35 10.19 -3.77
CA ILE A 30 0.91 10.00 -3.70
C ILE A 30 0.43 10.48 -2.35
N LYS A 31 -0.41 11.50 -2.35
CA LYS A 31 -1.03 12.05 -1.14
C LYS A 31 -2.42 11.44 -0.97
N LYS A 32 -2.74 11.02 0.24
CA LYS A 32 -4.00 10.38 0.58
C LYS A 32 -4.61 11.02 1.83
N THR A 33 -5.92 10.93 1.96
CA THR A 33 -6.63 11.16 3.22
C THR A 33 -7.44 9.94 3.58
N LYS A 34 -7.49 9.61 4.87
CA LYS A 34 -8.25 8.50 5.41
C LYS A 34 -9.16 9.03 6.52
N GLN A 35 -10.43 8.75 6.39
CA GLN A 35 -11.43 8.99 7.43
C GLN A 35 -11.91 7.66 7.98
N THR A 36 -11.86 7.50 9.30
CA THR A 36 -12.40 6.31 9.98
C THR A 36 -13.48 6.75 10.95
N THR A 37 -14.65 6.15 10.85
CA THR A 37 -15.80 6.38 11.73
C THR A 37 -16.14 5.08 12.45
N LYS A 38 -16.26 5.14 13.78
CA LYS A 38 -16.72 4.02 14.62
C LYS A 38 -18.07 4.39 15.21
N THR A 39 -19.06 3.55 14.99
CA THR A 39 -20.43 3.72 15.49
C THR A 39 -20.80 2.55 16.38
N ILE A 40 -21.21 2.81 17.62
CA ILE A 40 -21.77 1.80 18.53
C ILE A 40 -23.27 1.75 18.25
N LEU A 41 -23.75 0.62 17.69
CA LEU A 41 -25.13 0.50 17.19
C LEU A 41 -26.18 0.59 18.32
N GLU A 42 -25.87 0.13 19.52
CA GLU A 42 -26.74 0.14 20.71
C GLU A 42 -26.74 1.45 21.51
N GLY A 43 -26.17 2.52 21.01
CA GLY A 43 -26.09 3.77 21.79
C GLY A 43 -25.87 4.98 20.94
N SER A 44 -25.88 4.84 19.63
CA SER A 44 -25.72 5.93 18.63
C SER A 44 -24.54 6.86 18.90
N LYS A 45 -23.49 6.34 19.54
CA LYS A 45 -22.24 7.08 19.75
C LYS A 45 -21.34 6.92 18.52
N GLU A 46 -20.95 8.03 17.95
CA GLU A 46 -20.06 8.08 16.79
C GLU A 46 -18.76 8.77 17.16
N LYS A 47 -17.64 8.18 16.71
CA LYS A 47 -16.31 8.79 16.81
C LYS A 47 -15.65 8.75 15.45
N SER A 48 -15.30 9.92 14.91
CA SER A 48 -14.58 10.05 13.65
C SER A 48 -13.15 10.49 13.87
N GLN A 49 -12.26 9.97 13.03
CA GLN A 49 -10.84 10.31 13.01
C GLN A 49 -10.40 10.49 11.56
N ASN A 50 -9.63 11.55 11.30
CA ASN A 50 -9.03 11.80 9.99
C ASN A 50 -7.51 11.67 10.10
N GLU A 51 -6.92 11.07 9.08
CA GLU A 51 -5.48 10.88 8.96
C GLU A 51 -5.06 11.16 7.51
N ASP A 52 -3.92 11.82 7.36
CA ASP A 52 -3.28 11.99 6.07
C ASP A 52 -2.20 10.93 5.90
N GLY A 53 -2.09 10.40 4.70
CA GLY A 53 -1.06 9.44 4.33
C GLY A 53 -0.27 9.92 3.13
N THR A 54 0.98 9.50 3.02
CA THR A 54 1.81 9.74 1.85
C THR A 54 2.48 8.45 1.42
N THR A 55 2.49 8.19 0.11
CA THR A 55 3.22 7.08 -0.45
C THR A 55 4.23 7.61 -1.47
N TRP A 56 5.49 7.25 -1.33
CA TRP A 56 6.55 7.49 -2.29
C TRP A 56 6.87 6.19 -3.03
N ILE A 57 6.89 6.25 -4.35
CA ILE A 57 7.23 5.11 -5.21
C ILE A 57 8.37 5.52 -6.12
N SER A 58 9.42 4.74 -6.10
CA SER A 58 10.54 4.76 -7.04
C SER A 58 10.69 3.37 -7.65
N LYS A 59 11.60 3.19 -8.62
CA LYS A 59 11.77 1.95 -9.39
C LYS A 59 11.76 0.66 -8.56
N ASN A 60 12.53 0.61 -7.46
CA ASN A 60 12.69 -0.57 -6.61
C ASN A 60 12.49 -0.25 -5.13
N LYS A 61 11.88 0.89 -4.82
CA LYS A 61 11.70 1.39 -3.46
C LYS A 61 10.29 1.96 -3.32
N MET A 62 9.65 1.66 -2.20
CA MET A 62 8.39 2.28 -1.82
C MET A 62 8.45 2.62 -0.33
N ARG A 63 7.88 3.76 0.03
CA ARG A 63 7.56 4.09 1.42
C ARG A 63 6.10 4.49 1.49
N GLN A 64 5.40 3.99 2.47
CA GLN A 64 4.03 4.36 2.79
C GLN A 64 3.98 4.81 4.24
N ASP A 65 3.59 6.05 4.46
CA ASP A 65 3.33 6.59 5.79
C ASP A 65 1.83 6.51 6.07
N GLU A 66 1.47 5.88 7.18
CA GLU A 66 0.09 5.80 7.68
C GLU A 66 -0.03 6.73 8.91
N GLY A 67 -0.67 7.86 8.70
CA GLY A 67 -0.71 8.92 9.69
C GLY A 67 0.70 9.38 10.09
N LYS A 68 0.88 9.59 11.40
CA LYS A 68 2.18 10.01 11.98
C LYS A 68 2.87 8.90 12.77
N THR A 69 2.27 7.72 12.83
CA THR A 69 2.70 6.68 13.76
C THR A 69 3.48 5.55 13.12
N THR A 70 3.18 5.23 11.87
CA THR A 70 3.75 4.04 11.23
C THR A 70 4.20 4.34 9.80
N SER A 71 5.34 3.80 9.42
CA SER A 71 5.80 3.77 8.02
C SER A 71 6.18 2.35 7.62
N ILE A 72 5.87 2.00 6.38
CA ILE A 72 6.35 0.78 5.74
C ILE A 72 7.29 1.18 4.61
N ILE A 73 8.51 0.65 4.62
CA ILE A 73 9.52 0.88 3.58
C ILE A 73 9.83 -0.44 2.91
N ILE A 74 9.60 -0.55 1.61
CA ILE A 74 9.94 -1.72 0.81
C ILE A 74 11.16 -1.40 -0.06
N ARG A 75 12.19 -2.19 0.07
CA ARG A 75 13.46 -2.09 -0.64
C ARG A 75 13.67 -3.36 -1.48
N LEU A 76 13.04 -3.42 -2.67
CA LEU A 76 13.21 -4.56 -3.59
C LEU A 76 14.69 -4.70 -4.03
N ASP A 77 15.44 -3.60 -4.07
CA ASP A 77 16.88 -3.58 -4.36
C ASP A 77 17.73 -4.24 -3.27
N LYS A 78 17.21 -4.34 -2.05
CA LYS A 78 17.88 -4.98 -0.90
C LYS A 78 17.18 -6.27 -0.46
N ASN A 79 16.06 -6.65 -1.09
CA ASN A 79 15.18 -7.74 -0.66
C ASN A 79 14.72 -7.58 0.81
N LYS A 80 14.35 -6.35 1.21
CA LYS A 80 13.99 -6.02 2.60
C LYS A 80 12.71 -5.21 2.68
N VAL A 81 11.97 -5.42 3.78
CA VAL A 81 10.90 -4.56 4.25
C VAL A 81 11.25 -4.06 5.64
N PHE A 82 11.00 -2.79 5.88
CA PHE A 82 11.12 -2.17 7.19
C PHE A 82 9.76 -1.64 7.61
N VAL A 83 9.34 -1.95 8.83
CA VAL A 83 8.14 -1.40 9.48
C VAL A 83 8.59 -0.52 10.62
N LEU A 84 8.33 0.76 10.53
CA LEU A 84 8.75 1.76 11.51
C LEU A 84 7.58 2.12 12.44
N ASN A 85 7.85 2.18 13.73
CA ASN A 85 6.98 2.78 14.74
C ASN A 85 7.62 4.09 15.19
N HIS A 86 7.01 5.22 14.80
CA HIS A 86 7.54 6.54 15.09
C HIS A 86 7.35 6.97 16.54
N ASN A 87 6.34 6.43 17.24
CA ASN A 87 6.09 6.74 18.63
C ASN A 87 7.22 6.23 19.54
N ASP A 88 7.66 5.00 19.27
CA ASP A 88 8.66 4.30 20.09
C ASP A 88 10.07 4.41 19.49
N LYS A 89 10.21 5.01 18.31
CA LYS A 89 11.43 5.05 17.49
C LYS A 89 12.03 3.66 17.33
N THR A 90 11.18 2.72 16.92
CA THR A 90 11.60 1.34 16.66
C THR A 90 11.29 0.94 15.22
N TYR A 91 11.98 -0.08 14.74
CA TYR A 91 11.69 -0.69 13.45
C TYR A 91 11.85 -2.20 13.48
N SER A 92 11.08 -2.87 12.64
CA SER A 92 11.25 -4.29 12.34
C SER A 92 11.75 -4.44 10.91
N GLU A 93 12.58 -5.46 10.67
CA GLU A 93 13.15 -5.78 9.36
C GLU A 93 12.74 -7.20 8.98
N LEU A 94 12.19 -7.34 7.78
CA LEU A 94 11.77 -8.61 7.18
C LEU A 94 12.46 -8.83 5.85
N ASP A 95 12.75 -10.07 5.50
CA ASP A 95 13.26 -10.46 4.19
C ASP A 95 12.15 -10.61 3.15
N ILE A 96 12.45 -10.36 1.87
CA ILE A 96 11.56 -10.63 0.76
C ILE A 96 12.08 -11.88 0.02
N PRO A 97 11.26 -12.94 -0.17
CA PRO A 97 9.85 -13.07 0.19
C PRO A 97 9.61 -13.11 1.70
N VAL A 98 8.52 -12.49 2.16
CA VAL A 98 8.21 -12.42 3.59
C VAL A 98 7.75 -13.79 4.09
N SER A 99 8.56 -14.41 4.97
CA SER A 99 8.20 -15.62 5.72
C SER A 99 7.66 -15.20 7.08
N LEU A 100 6.35 -15.20 7.23
CA LEU A 100 5.72 -14.80 8.50
C LEU A 100 5.85 -15.85 9.57
N GLU A 101 5.86 -17.15 9.24
CA GLU A 101 5.96 -18.23 10.20
C GLU A 101 7.19 -18.12 11.09
N GLU A 102 8.31 -17.66 10.54
CA GLU A 102 9.58 -17.46 11.26
C GLU A 102 9.60 -16.18 12.11
N ASN A 103 8.78 -15.19 11.74
CA ASN A 103 8.79 -13.84 12.33
C ASN A 103 7.60 -13.57 13.27
N LEU A 104 6.67 -14.54 13.46
CA LEU A 104 5.55 -14.38 14.38
C LEU A 104 5.97 -14.65 15.82
N THR A 105 5.49 -13.81 16.75
CA THR A 105 5.53 -14.14 18.18
C THR A 105 4.68 -15.40 18.45
N PRO A 106 4.95 -16.16 19.54
CA PRO A 106 4.15 -17.34 19.90
C PRO A 106 2.65 -17.04 19.94
N GLU A 107 2.26 -15.90 20.50
CA GLU A 107 0.86 -15.45 20.63
C GLU A 107 0.25 -15.18 19.25
N ALA A 108 0.96 -14.45 18.37
CA ALA A 108 0.51 -14.17 17.01
C ALA A 108 0.33 -15.48 16.22
N ARG A 109 1.24 -16.45 16.40
CA ARG A 109 1.15 -17.76 15.75
C ARG A 109 -0.08 -18.56 16.22
N GLN A 110 -0.42 -18.54 17.50
CA GLN A 110 -1.64 -19.16 18.00
C GLN A 110 -2.90 -18.54 17.39
N ILE A 111 -2.93 -17.20 17.26
CA ILE A 111 -4.05 -16.50 16.62
C ILE A 111 -4.19 -16.92 15.15
N THR A 112 -3.09 -17.04 14.42
CA THR A 112 -3.16 -17.44 13.00
C THR A 112 -3.72 -18.84 12.79
N GLN A 113 -3.48 -19.76 13.73
CA GLN A 113 -3.96 -21.15 13.63
C GLN A 113 -5.48 -21.28 13.81
N VAL A 114 -6.11 -20.35 14.54
CA VAL A 114 -7.56 -20.40 14.84
C VAL A 114 -8.39 -19.43 14.00
N MET A 115 -7.73 -18.62 13.18
CA MET A 115 -8.39 -17.69 12.30
C MET A 115 -8.61 -18.31 10.92
N LYS A 116 -9.83 -18.14 10.39
CA LYS A 116 -10.16 -18.47 8.99
C LYS A 116 -10.55 -17.20 8.27
N ILE A 117 -10.02 -16.99 7.08
CA ILE A 117 -10.39 -15.89 6.21
C ILE A 117 -10.88 -16.44 4.89
N THR A 118 -12.00 -15.95 4.44
CA THR A 118 -12.50 -16.15 3.08
C THR A 118 -12.70 -14.82 2.42
N SER A 119 -12.44 -14.74 1.13
CA SER A 119 -12.59 -13.50 0.38
C SER A 119 -13.09 -13.77 -1.03
N SER A 120 -13.78 -12.78 -1.57
CA SER A 120 -14.09 -12.71 -2.99
C SER A 120 -13.94 -11.28 -3.48
N VAL A 121 -13.40 -11.10 -4.68
CA VAL A 121 -13.31 -9.81 -5.37
C VAL A 121 -14.00 -9.92 -6.70
N ILE A 122 -14.96 -9.02 -6.95
CA ILE A 122 -15.75 -8.97 -8.17
C ILE A 122 -15.54 -7.60 -8.82
N GLU A 123 -15.17 -7.60 -10.10
CA GLU A 123 -15.25 -6.42 -10.94
C GLU A 123 -16.72 -6.14 -11.24
N THR A 124 -17.18 -4.93 -10.94
CA THR A 124 -18.55 -4.51 -11.25
C THR A 124 -18.58 -3.83 -12.63
N GLN A 125 -19.77 -3.51 -13.13
CA GLN A 125 -19.89 -2.71 -14.37
C GLN A 125 -19.87 -1.19 -14.11
N GLU A 126 -19.69 -0.80 -12.84
CA GLU A 126 -19.74 0.61 -12.46
C GLU A 126 -18.42 1.32 -12.72
N THR A 127 -18.50 2.41 -13.43
CA THR A 127 -17.37 3.34 -13.64
C THR A 127 -17.76 4.74 -13.20
N LYS A 128 -16.82 5.51 -12.68
CA LYS A 128 -17.02 6.94 -12.41
C LYS A 128 -15.70 7.71 -12.46
N LEU A 129 -15.82 9.02 -12.59
CA LEU A 129 -14.70 9.94 -12.42
C LEU A 129 -14.48 10.19 -10.92
N ILE A 130 -13.27 9.91 -10.43
CA ILE A 130 -12.84 10.27 -9.08
C ILE A 130 -11.71 11.26 -9.25
N LYS A 131 -11.95 12.52 -8.85
CA LYS A 131 -11.10 13.64 -9.29
C LYS A 131 -10.97 13.62 -10.82
N ASP A 132 -9.77 13.48 -11.34
CA ASP A 132 -9.47 13.48 -12.77
C ASP A 132 -9.28 12.07 -13.35
N TRP A 133 -9.51 11.01 -12.54
CA TRP A 133 -9.23 9.62 -12.93
C TRP A 133 -10.51 8.84 -13.24
N LYS A 134 -10.64 8.35 -14.46
CA LYS A 134 -11.67 7.36 -14.79
C LYS A 134 -11.36 6.08 -14.04
N SER A 135 -12.30 5.67 -13.20
CA SER A 135 -12.10 4.58 -12.24
C SER A 135 -13.16 3.50 -12.42
N GLN A 136 -12.71 2.24 -12.33
CA GLN A 136 -13.52 1.03 -12.32
C GLN A 136 -13.78 0.61 -10.89
N LYS A 137 -15.01 0.20 -10.57
CA LYS A 137 -15.37 -0.30 -9.24
C LYS A 137 -15.13 -1.80 -9.13
N PHE A 138 -14.53 -2.20 -8.02
CA PHE A 138 -14.43 -3.57 -7.54
C PHE A 138 -15.14 -3.66 -6.18
N ALA A 139 -15.90 -4.73 -5.98
CA ALA A 139 -16.50 -5.06 -4.69
C ALA A 139 -15.74 -6.25 -4.10
N ALA A 140 -15.35 -6.15 -2.83
CA ALA A 140 -14.74 -7.24 -2.13
C ALA A 140 -15.50 -7.54 -0.83
N ASP A 141 -15.83 -8.81 -0.65
CA ASP A 141 -16.41 -9.33 0.59
C ASP A 141 -15.39 -10.25 1.27
N ILE A 142 -15.12 -9.97 2.53
CA ILE A 142 -14.16 -10.69 3.35
C ILE A 142 -14.88 -11.16 4.61
N SER A 143 -14.75 -12.43 4.95
CA SER A 143 -15.22 -12.97 6.22
C SER A 143 -14.04 -13.46 7.02
N ILE A 144 -13.87 -12.91 8.23
CA ILE A 144 -12.85 -13.31 9.19
C ILE A 144 -13.56 -14.03 10.32
N SER A 145 -13.28 -15.33 10.50
CA SER A 145 -13.82 -16.14 11.60
C SER A 145 -12.71 -16.47 12.57
N MET A 146 -12.92 -16.16 13.85
CA MET A 146 -11.96 -16.44 14.92
C MET A 146 -12.70 -16.84 16.20
N MET A 147 -12.40 -18.01 16.75
CA MET A 147 -13.01 -18.52 18.00
C MET A 147 -14.56 -18.44 18.03
N GLY A 148 -15.21 -18.77 16.92
CA GLY A 148 -16.67 -18.72 16.79
C GLY A 148 -17.27 -17.31 16.61
N MET A 149 -16.43 -16.31 16.43
CA MET A 149 -16.87 -14.96 16.05
C MET A 149 -16.63 -14.73 14.58
N ASP A 150 -17.66 -14.28 13.88
CA ASP A 150 -17.58 -13.84 12.50
C ASP A 150 -17.49 -12.32 12.43
N MET A 151 -16.53 -11.85 11.68
CA MET A 151 -16.27 -10.42 11.45
C MET A 151 -16.39 -10.15 9.94
N PRO A 152 -17.61 -9.90 9.46
CA PRO A 152 -17.80 -9.57 8.05
C PRO A 152 -17.25 -8.18 7.74
N MET A 153 -16.55 -8.10 6.63
CA MET A 153 -16.00 -6.86 6.08
C MET A 153 -16.35 -6.77 4.61
N SER A 154 -16.90 -5.65 4.19
CA SER A 154 -17.12 -5.33 2.79
C SER A 154 -16.27 -4.16 2.37
N MET A 155 -15.77 -4.21 1.13
CA MET A 155 -14.94 -3.16 0.54
C MET A 155 -15.52 -2.72 -0.82
N GLU A 156 -15.53 -1.42 -1.04
CA GLU A 156 -15.76 -0.79 -2.33
C GLU A 156 -14.45 -0.14 -2.76
N ILE A 157 -13.85 -0.65 -3.85
CA ILE A 157 -12.55 -0.21 -4.33
C ILE A 157 -12.73 0.37 -5.73
N TRP A 158 -12.36 1.63 -5.90
CA TRP A 158 -12.33 2.30 -7.19
C TRP A 158 -10.88 2.42 -7.63
N ALA A 159 -10.53 1.74 -8.70
CA ALA A 159 -9.17 1.70 -9.21
C ALA A 159 -9.09 2.33 -10.61
N SER A 160 -8.02 3.06 -10.87
CA SER A 160 -7.76 3.71 -12.16
C SER A 160 -6.45 3.26 -12.77
N LYS A 161 -6.45 3.14 -14.10
CA LYS A 161 -5.26 2.91 -14.93
C LYS A 161 -4.61 4.23 -15.38
N GLU A 162 -5.24 5.37 -15.10
CA GLU A 162 -4.89 6.69 -15.63
C GLU A 162 -4.14 7.58 -14.63
N THR A 163 -3.70 7.02 -13.51
CA THR A 163 -3.01 7.78 -12.45
C THR A 163 -1.58 8.20 -12.77
N GLY A 164 -1.01 7.74 -13.89
CA GLY A 164 0.41 7.94 -14.23
C GLY A 164 1.35 6.96 -13.52
N ILE A 165 0.90 6.28 -12.47
CA ILE A 165 1.72 5.33 -11.71
C ILE A 165 2.03 4.11 -12.57
N ASN A 166 3.30 3.67 -12.59
CA ASN A 166 3.68 2.41 -13.22
C ASN A 166 3.04 1.22 -12.50
N LEU A 167 1.94 0.70 -13.05
CA LEU A 167 1.15 -0.38 -12.44
C LEU A 167 1.95 -1.69 -12.27
N LYS A 168 2.91 -1.97 -13.17
CA LYS A 168 3.77 -3.16 -13.04
C LYS A 168 4.67 -3.04 -11.82
N THR A 169 5.23 -1.88 -11.58
CA THR A 169 6.04 -1.58 -10.40
C THR A 169 5.19 -1.59 -9.14
N PHE A 170 4.02 -0.94 -9.17
CA PHE A 170 3.08 -0.93 -8.04
C PHE A 170 2.66 -2.35 -7.62
N ARG A 171 2.32 -3.23 -8.57
CA ARG A 171 1.92 -4.61 -8.28
C ARG A 171 2.99 -5.40 -7.52
N LYS A 172 4.28 -5.17 -7.79
CA LYS A 172 5.37 -5.81 -7.04
C LYS A 172 5.36 -5.39 -5.57
N PHE A 173 5.21 -4.10 -5.29
CA PHE A 173 5.12 -3.60 -3.92
C PHE A 173 3.86 -4.08 -3.22
N TYR A 174 2.74 -4.06 -3.94
CA TYR A 174 1.46 -4.50 -3.40
C TYR A 174 1.47 -5.99 -3.00
N ALA A 175 2.10 -6.85 -3.81
CA ALA A 175 2.29 -8.27 -3.46
C ALA A 175 3.11 -8.43 -2.18
N VAL A 176 4.15 -7.61 -1.96
CA VAL A 176 4.91 -7.62 -0.71
C VAL A 176 4.05 -7.15 0.47
N LEU A 177 3.29 -6.06 0.32
CA LEU A 177 2.37 -5.59 1.38
C LEU A 177 1.35 -6.67 1.78
N LEU A 178 0.76 -7.35 0.80
CA LEU A 178 -0.16 -8.45 1.06
C LEU A 178 0.53 -9.61 1.79
N SER A 179 1.78 -9.93 1.47
CA SER A 179 2.53 -11.02 2.12
C SER A 179 2.91 -10.73 3.57
N MET A 180 2.90 -9.47 3.99
CA MET A 180 3.20 -9.07 5.37
C MET A 180 2.08 -9.35 6.36
N ASN A 181 0.90 -9.70 5.88
CA ASN A 181 -0.21 -10.05 6.73
C ASN A 181 -0.42 -11.58 6.68
N PRO A 182 -0.28 -12.30 7.80
CA PRO A 182 -0.40 -13.75 7.84
C PRO A 182 -1.76 -14.27 7.39
N PHE A 183 -2.75 -13.39 7.38
CA PHE A 183 -4.14 -13.70 7.07
C PHE A 183 -4.51 -13.45 5.60
N THR A 184 -3.58 -13.00 4.75
CA THR A 184 -3.90 -12.51 3.41
C THR A 184 -3.42 -13.42 2.27
N LYS A 185 -2.92 -14.62 2.54
CA LYS A 185 -2.44 -15.50 1.47
C LYS A 185 -3.57 -15.77 0.45
N ASP A 186 -4.76 -16.12 0.94
CA ASP A 186 -5.93 -16.36 0.10
C ASP A 186 -6.53 -15.04 -0.45
N LEU A 187 -6.35 -13.92 0.29
CA LEU A 187 -6.72 -12.59 -0.18
C LEU A 187 -5.86 -12.11 -1.34
N ALA A 188 -4.57 -12.47 -1.34
CA ALA A 188 -3.62 -11.97 -2.35
C ALA A 188 -4.04 -12.34 -3.78
N GLU A 189 -4.53 -13.55 -3.99
CA GLU A 189 -5.01 -14.00 -5.30
C GLU A 189 -6.26 -13.22 -5.73
N GLU A 190 -7.21 -13.02 -4.83
CA GLU A 190 -8.42 -12.25 -5.10
C GLU A 190 -8.12 -10.77 -5.40
N PHE A 191 -7.24 -10.15 -4.61
CA PHE A 191 -6.88 -8.75 -4.81
C PHE A 191 -6.02 -8.50 -6.07
N GLN A 192 -5.37 -9.52 -6.63
CA GLN A 192 -4.71 -9.40 -7.94
C GLN A 192 -5.69 -9.14 -9.11
N LYS A 193 -6.99 -9.45 -8.93
CA LYS A 193 -8.05 -9.14 -9.91
C LYS A 193 -8.30 -7.65 -10.05
N ILE A 194 -7.89 -6.83 -9.06
CA ILE A 194 -8.06 -5.39 -9.12
C ILE A 194 -7.06 -4.80 -10.10
N GLU A 195 -7.59 -4.33 -11.23
CA GLU A 195 -6.79 -3.69 -12.27
C GLU A 195 -6.75 -2.17 -12.07
N GLY A 196 -5.55 -1.62 -11.92
CA GLY A 196 -5.33 -0.19 -11.70
C GLY A 196 -4.78 0.12 -10.31
N TYR A 197 -4.59 1.41 -10.03
CA TYR A 197 -4.21 1.92 -8.72
C TYR A 197 -5.48 2.30 -7.94
N PRO A 198 -5.68 1.84 -6.69
CA PRO A 198 -6.82 2.23 -5.87
C PRO A 198 -6.80 3.72 -5.57
N VAL A 199 -7.76 4.48 -6.10
CA VAL A 199 -7.89 5.94 -5.89
C VAL A 199 -8.92 6.28 -4.84
N LEU A 200 -9.88 5.38 -4.57
CA LEU A 200 -10.82 5.48 -3.47
C LEU A 200 -11.15 4.07 -2.96
N THR A 201 -10.98 3.87 -1.67
CA THR A 201 -11.38 2.64 -0.98
C THR A 201 -12.32 2.97 0.16
N LYS A 202 -13.45 2.27 0.23
CA LYS A 202 -14.35 2.32 1.37
C LYS A 202 -14.43 0.93 1.98
N ILE A 203 -14.32 0.86 3.29
CA ILE A 203 -14.37 -0.38 4.06
C ILE A 203 -15.48 -0.25 5.10
N THR A 204 -16.29 -1.28 5.22
CA THR A 204 -17.27 -1.41 6.31
C THR A 204 -17.02 -2.74 7.02
N MET A 205 -16.81 -2.68 8.32
CA MET A 205 -16.60 -3.87 9.17
C MET A 205 -17.57 -3.80 10.35
N ARG A 206 -18.16 -4.95 10.71
CA ARG A 206 -19.06 -5.07 11.85
C ARG A 206 -18.57 -6.14 12.81
N VAL A 207 -18.39 -5.75 14.07
CA VAL A 207 -17.94 -6.66 15.14
C VAL A 207 -18.70 -6.32 16.42
N LYS A 208 -19.43 -7.28 16.97
CA LYS A 208 -20.09 -7.18 18.31
C LYS A 208 -20.85 -5.84 18.51
N GLY A 209 -21.73 -5.48 17.58
CA GLY A 209 -22.54 -4.25 17.71
C GLY A 209 -21.77 -2.95 17.43
N ILE A 210 -20.52 -3.04 16.98
CA ILE A 210 -19.72 -1.90 16.51
C ILE A 210 -19.61 -1.97 15.00
N GLU A 211 -19.99 -0.89 14.31
CA GLU A 211 -19.73 -0.69 12.90
C GLU A 211 -18.53 0.27 12.75
N THR A 212 -17.54 -0.15 12.01
CA THR A 212 -16.40 0.68 11.61
C THR A 212 -16.47 0.93 10.11
N LYS A 213 -16.52 2.18 9.70
CA LYS A 213 -16.42 2.61 8.32
C LYS A 213 -15.09 3.35 8.11
N SER A 214 -14.38 2.99 7.07
CA SER A 214 -13.16 3.71 6.65
C SER A 214 -13.30 4.12 5.19
N ARG A 215 -12.88 5.34 4.88
CA ARG A 215 -12.77 5.89 3.55
C ARG A 215 -11.33 6.40 3.34
N GLU A 216 -10.62 5.83 2.40
CA GLU A 216 -9.31 6.32 1.96
C GLU A 216 -9.45 6.84 0.54
N GLU A 217 -8.96 8.05 0.29
CA GLU A 217 -9.03 8.70 -1.01
C GLU A 217 -7.67 9.30 -1.39
N VAL A 218 -7.24 9.06 -2.61
CA VAL A 218 -6.07 9.71 -3.19
C VAL A 218 -6.43 11.17 -3.50
N ILE A 219 -5.63 12.08 -2.96
CA ILE A 219 -5.82 13.52 -3.15
C ILE A 219 -5.02 14.02 -4.35
N ALA A 220 -3.79 13.54 -4.51
CA ALA A 220 -2.91 13.91 -5.60
C ALA A 220 -1.91 12.79 -5.92
N VAL A 221 -1.52 12.69 -7.17
CA VAL A 221 -0.38 11.92 -7.65
C VAL A 221 0.55 12.91 -8.36
N GLU A 222 1.77 13.05 -7.86
CA GLU A 222 2.74 14.01 -8.34
C GLU A 222 3.99 13.27 -8.81
N GLU A 223 4.50 13.60 -9.98
CA GLU A 223 5.84 13.19 -10.42
C GLU A 223 6.84 14.17 -9.83
N ASN A 224 7.53 13.76 -8.78
CA ASN A 224 8.50 14.59 -8.07
C ASN A 224 9.69 13.76 -7.66
N ARG A 225 10.86 14.38 -7.63
CA ARG A 225 12.05 13.76 -7.04
C ARG A 225 11.79 13.48 -5.55
N VAL A 226 11.95 12.21 -5.17
CA VAL A 226 11.83 11.82 -3.78
C VAL A 226 13.01 12.36 -2.99
N PRO A 227 12.80 12.97 -1.81
CA PRO A 227 13.88 13.46 -0.96
C PRO A 227 14.88 12.37 -0.60
N GLU A 228 16.14 12.73 -0.45
CA GLU A 228 17.19 11.82 0.00
C GLU A 228 16.85 11.28 1.40
N GLY A 229 17.18 10.01 1.65
CA GLY A 229 16.88 9.36 2.93
C GLY A 229 15.45 8.88 3.12
N THR A 230 14.50 9.22 2.21
CA THR A 230 13.09 8.81 2.34
C THR A 230 12.92 7.31 2.50
N PHE A 231 13.75 6.51 1.85
CA PHE A 231 13.67 5.04 1.87
C PHE A 231 14.66 4.39 2.84
N ASP A 232 15.18 5.15 3.80
CA ASP A 232 16.10 4.63 4.80
C ASP A 232 15.48 4.67 6.19
N VAL A 233 15.90 3.75 7.05
CA VAL A 233 15.53 3.75 8.46
C VAL A 233 16.32 4.84 9.17
N PRO A 234 15.70 5.74 9.94
CA PRO A 234 16.43 6.74 10.70
C PRO A 234 17.43 6.10 11.68
N SER A 235 18.61 6.68 11.81
CA SER A 235 19.72 6.10 12.60
C SER A 235 19.42 6.00 14.09
N GLU A 236 18.50 6.83 14.60
CA GLU A 236 18.06 6.82 16.00
C GLU A 236 17.02 5.75 16.33
N TYR A 237 16.61 4.90 15.35
CA TYR A 237 15.62 3.85 15.58
C TYR A 237 16.31 2.55 16.00
N SER A 238 15.72 1.87 16.98
CA SER A 238 16.18 0.58 17.47
C SER A 238 15.42 -0.56 16.79
N ARG A 239 16.15 -1.64 16.43
CA ARG A 239 15.55 -2.82 15.82
C ARG A 239 14.79 -3.65 16.85
N VAL A 240 13.58 -4.09 16.49
CA VAL A 240 12.72 -4.98 17.28
C VAL A 240 12.18 -6.13 16.45
N VAL A 241 11.69 -7.19 17.10
CA VAL A 241 11.01 -8.30 16.41
C VAL A 241 9.69 -7.81 15.81
N PHE A 242 9.38 -8.29 14.61
CA PHE A 242 8.14 -7.91 13.92
C PHE A 242 6.91 -8.45 14.64
N ASN A 243 5.93 -7.59 14.85
CA ASN A 243 4.63 -7.95 15.35
C ASN A 243 3.55 -7.51 14.33
N PRO A 244 2.92 -8.44 13.59
CA PRO A 244 1.93 -8.10 12.57
C PRO A 244 0.66 -7.47 13.14
N LEU A 245 0.37 -7.64 14.44
CA LEU A 245 -0.79 -7.04 15.09
C LEU A 245 -0.68 -5.51 15.19
N ILE A 246 0.52 -4.95 15.01
CA ILE A 246 0.74 -3.50 15.00
C ILE A 246 0.22 -2.86 13.70
N LEU A 247 0.24 -3.60 12.59
CA LEU A 247 -0.22 -3.09 11.28
C LEU A 247 -1.74 -2.82 11.22
N GLY A 248 -2.53 -3.42 12.13
CA GLY A 248 -3.98 -3.20 12.21
C GLY A 248 -4.40 -2.16 13.26
N ASN A 249 -3.50 -1.75 14.13
CA ASN A 249 -3.80 -0.91 15.29
C ASN A 249 -3.38 0.56 15.09
N GLY A 250 -3.52 1.09 13.90
CA GLY A 250 -3.46 2.53 13.68
C GLY A 250 -4.43 3.23 14.62
N ALA A 251 -3.93 3.73 15.75
CA ALA A 251 -4.65 4.49 16.77
C ALA A 251 -5.71 3.72 17.59
N SER A 252 -5.29 2.88 18.54
CA SER A 252 -6.06 2.75 19.78
C SER A 252 -5.22 2.07 20.89
N THR A 253 -4.38 2.84 21.57
CA THR A 253 -4.10 2.65 23.00
C THR A 253 -3.56 3.95 23.56
N ARG A 254 -4.47 4.81 24.01
CA ARG A 254 -4.45 5.48 25.34
C ARG A 254 -5.75 6.27 25.51
#